data_a9e591a5df1afceb93d93c6cf0d8c543
#
_entry.id   a9e591a5df1afceb93d93c6cf0d8c543
#
_cell.length_a   1.000
_cell.length_b   1.000
_cell.length_c   1.000
_cell.angle_alpha   90.00
_cell.angle_beta   90.00
_cell.angle_gamma   90.00
#
_symmetry.space_group_name_H-M   'P 1'
#
loop_
_entity.id
_entity.type
_entity.pdbx_description
1 polymer ?
#
loop_
_entity_poly.entity_id
_entity_poly.type
_entity_poly.pdbx_seq_one_letter_code
_entity_poly.pdbx_strand_id
1 'polypeptide(L)'
;HANRYPHEFSGGQQQRVGIARALANDPRGLLSDEATSALDPETTIATLELLKRINKELGLTIVMITHQMDVVKQICDRVAVMNKGIVVEEGSVIDVFRRPQTETTKALIGNIMAQELPGSMLERVREQVASLDKDSVHILRLSFVGSEVTRPVISEASRMFNIDVNILLGQVDEVQGKGFGTLTILTSCNTDTFSQLLEYLRKHNVTVEEVTSHVL
;
A
#
# COMPACT_ATOMS: atom_id res chain seq x y z
N HIS A 1 4.89 -3.42 38.91
CA HIS A 1 3.63 -2.64 38.70
C HIS A 1 2.40 -3.30 39.35
N ALA A 2 2.53 -4.45 40.05
CA ALA A 2 1.37 -5.23 40.54
C ALA A 2 0.43 -4.46 41.49
N ASN A 3 0.90 -3.42 42.14
CA ASN A 3 0.15 -2.62 43.11
C ASN A 3 -0.35 -1.29 42.54
N ARG A 4 -0.24 -1.06 41.22
CA ARG A 4 -0.69 0.19 40.58
C ARG A 4 -2.10 0.06 40.05
N TYR A 5 -2.84 1.15 40.10
CA TYR A 5 -4.15 1.25 39.46
C TYR A 5 -4.02 1.51 37.96
N PRO A 6 -5.02 1.13 37.15
CA PRO A 6 -4.98 1.32 35.68
C PRO A 6 -4.67 2.75 35.24
N HIS A 7 -5.16 3.76 35.93
CA HIS A 7 -4.93 5.18 35.61
C HIS A 7 -3.49 5.66 35.88
N GLU A 8 -2.68 4.88 36.59
CA GLU A 8 -1.27 5.17 36.87
C GLU A 8 -0.32 4.62 35.78
N PHE A 9 -0.88 3.92 34.77
CA PHE A 9 -0.13 3.39 33.64
C PHE A 9 -0.15 4.37 32.47
N SER A 10 0.97 4.44 31.72
CA SER A 10 0.98 5.06 30.41
C SER A 10 0.06 4.31 29.44
N GLY A 11 -0.39 4.96 28.36
CA GLY A 11 -1.26 4.34 27.34
C GLY A 11 -0.71 3.01 26.81
N GLY A 12 0.58 2.95 26.49
CA GLY A 12 1.22 1.72 26.05
C GLY A 12 1.35 0.64 27.14
N GLN A 13 1.46 1.02 28.42
CA GLN A 13 1.40 0.05 29.51
C GLN A 13 -0.01 -0.51 29.70
N GLN A 14 -1.04 0.35 29.62
CA GLN A 14 -2.44 -0.08 29.66
C GLN A 14 -2.74 -1.06 28.54
N GLN A 15 -2.25 -0.78 27.33
CA GLN A 15 -2.42 -1.66 26.17
C GLN A 15 -1.77 -3.03 26.39
N ARG A 16 -0.54 -3.07 26.88
CA ARG A 16 0.15 -4.35 27.22
C ARG A 16 -0.58 -5.13 28.30
N VAL A 17 -1.12 -4.47 29.32
CA VAL A 17 -1.96 -5.12 30.35
C VAL A 17 -3.25 -5.67 29.72
N GLY A 18 -3.89 -4.93 28.81
CA GLY A 18 -5.07 -5.38 28.07
C GLY A 18 -4.79 -6.64 27.24
N ILE A 19 -3.67 -6.66 26.52
CA ILE A 19 -3.21 -7.83 25.75
C ILE A 19 -2.95 -9.02 26.69
N ALA A 20 -2.20 -8.82 27.79
CA ALA A 20 -1.92 -9.88 28.74
C ALA A 20 -3.20 -10.46 29.37
N ARG A 21 -4.16 -9.61 29.70
CA ARG A 21 -5.49 -10.04 30.19
C ARG A 21 -6.26 -10.87 29.17
N ALA A 22 -6.24 -10.46 27.90
CA ALA A 22 -6.91 -11.20 26.82
C ALA A 22 -6.28 -12.59 26.59
N LEU A 23 -4.97 -12.73 26.83
CA LEU A 23 -4.24 -13.98 26.66
C LEU A 23 -4.32 -14.92 27.88
N ALA A 24 -4.76 -14.44 29.04
CA ALA A 24 -4.73 -15.19 30.32
C ALA A 24 -5.54 -16.50 30.30
N ASN A 25 -6.52 -16.64 29.43
CA ASN A 25 -7.38 -17.82 29.30
C ASN A 25 -7.01 -18.72 28.10
N ASP A 26 -5.79 -18.61 27.59
CA ASP A 26 -5.30 -19.39 26.45
C ASP A 26 -6.28 -19.38 25.24
N PRO A 27 -6.62 -18.19 24.70
CA PRO A 27 -7.63 -18.06 23.65
C PRO A 27 -7.12 -18.62 22.32
N ARG A 28 -8.04 -19.05 21.45
CA ARG A 28 -7.73 -19.49 20.08
C ARG A 28 -7.57 -18.33 19.10
N GLY A 29 -8.00 -17.15 19.48
CA GLY A 29 -7.93 -15.93 18.67
C GLY A 29 -8.00 -14.68 19.51
N LEU A 30 -7.40 -13.59 19.03
CA LEU A 30 -7.40 -12.27 19.64
C LEU A 30 -8.11 -11.27 18.73
N LEU A 31 -9.14 -10.60 19.27
CA LEU A 31 -9.78 -9.48 18.59
C LEU A 31 -9.18 -8.18 19.13
N SER A 32 -8.68 -7.35 18.23
CA SER A 32 -8.03 -6.08 18.54
C SER A 32 -8.77 -4.96 17.81
N ASP A 33 -9.46 -4.12 18.56
CA ASP A 33 -10.21 -2.99 18.01
C ASP A 33 -9.43 -1.70 18.31
N GLU A 34 -8.95 -1.04 17.23
CA GLU A 34 -8.20 0.22 17.26
C GLU A 34 -7.08 0.30 18.33
N ALA A 35 -6.37 -0.81 18.57
CA ALA A 35 -5.39 -0.97 19.63
C ALA A 35 -4.24 0.06 19.64
N THR A 36 -4.07 0.81 18.56
CA THR A 36 -2.96 1.76 18.37
C THR A 36 -3.41 3.20 18.14
N SER A 37 -4.72 3.46 18.04
CA SER A 37 -5.26 4.76 17.63
C SER A 37 -4.95 5.91 18.60
N ALA A 38 -4.77 5.59 19.90
CA ALA A 38 -4.49 6.56 20.96
C ALA A 38 -3.02 6.54 21.46
N LEU A 39 -2.13 5.83 20.76
CA LEU A 39 -0.73 5.69 21.14
C LEU A 39 0.16 6.62 20.31
N ASP A 40 1.27 7.04 20.90
CA ASP A 40 2.35 7.71 20.15
C ASP A 40 3.03 6.74 19.17
N PRO A 41 3.75 7.24 18.15
CA PRO A 41 4.33 6.40 17.09
C PRO A 41 5.28 5.31 17.62
N GLU A 42 6.11 5.63 18.62
CA GLU A 42 7.09 4.68 19.19
C GLU A 42 6.37 3.55 19.93
N THR A 43 5.38 3.89 20.75
CA THR A 43 4.56 2.93 21.47
C THR A 43 3.71 2.08 20.53
N THR A 44 3.23 2.66 19.42
CA THR A 44 2.53 1.94 18.35
C THR A 44 3.41 0.85 17.78
N ILE A 45 4.62 1.19 17.32
CA ILE A 45 5.58 0.21 16.77
C ILE A 45 5.84 -0.92 17.77
N ALA A 46 6.17 -0.58 19.02
CA ALA A 46 6.44 -1.57 20.06
C ALA A 46 5.24 -2.51 20.33
N THR A 47 4.00 -1.99 20.24
CA THR A 47 2.78 -2.77 20.41
C THR A 47 2.54 -3.71 19.22
N LEU A 48 2.76 -3.24 18.00
CA LEU A 48 2.63 -4.05 16.79
C LEU A 48 3.68 -5.19 16.75
N GLU A 49 4.92 -4.91 17.14
CA GLU A 49 5.96 -5.93 17.27
C GLU A 49 5.60 -6.98 18.31
N LEU A 50 5.03 -6.55 19.46
CA LEU A 50 4.54 -7.47 20.48
C LEU A 50 3.44 -8.38 19.92
N LEU A 51 2.44 -7.84 19.22
CA LEU A 51 1.37 -8.62 18.60
C LEU A 51 1.89 -9.61 17.56
N LYS A 52 2.84 -9.17 16.71
CA LYS A 52 3.49 -10.04 15.72
C LYS A 52 4.26 -11.19 16.38
N ARG A 53 4.95 -10.92 17.48
CA ARG A 53 5.64 -11.95 18.26
C ARG A 53 4.66 -12.93 18.91
N ILE A 54 3.57 -12.44 19.51
CA ILE A 54 2.51 -13.28 20.10
C ILE A 54 1.89 -14.19 19.04
N ASN A 55 1.53 -13.65 17.87
CA ASN A 55 1.01 -14.42 16.76
C ASN A 55 1.96 -15.56 16.39
N LYS A 56 3.26 -15.27 16.25
CA LYS A 56 4.28 -16.23 15.82
C LYS A 56 4.58 -17.28 16.90
N GLU A 57 4.73 -16.88 18.16
CA GLU A 57 5.14 -17.75 19.27
C GLU A 57 3.99 -18.65 19.74
N LEU A 58 2.77 -18.13 19.77
CA LEU A 58 1.60 -18.85 20.25
C LEU A 58 0.75 -19.47 19.12
N GLY A 59 1.05 -19.20 17.87
CA GLY A 59 0.24 -19.63 16.73
C GLY A 59 -1.18 -19.05 16.74
N LEU A 60 -1.37 -17.91 17.39
CA LEU A 60 -2.65 -17.28 17.65
C LEU A 60 -3.14 -16.46 16.46
N THR A 61 -4.36 -16.68 16.01
CA THR A 61 -4.97 -15.81 15.00
C THR A 61 -5.35 -14.47 15.61
N ILE A 62 -4.88 -13.37 15.02
CA ILE A 62 -5.21 -12.01 15.45
C ILE A 62 -6.05 -11.33 14.38
N VAL A 63 -7.25 -10.87 14.75
CA VAL A 63 -8.11 -10.04 13.92
C VAL A 63 -8.02 -8.62 14.42
N MET A 64 -7.53 -7.70 13.58
CA MET A 64 -7.42 -6.27 13.90
C MET A 64 -8.46 -5.47 13.17
N ILE A 65 -9.12 -4.57 13.87
CA ILE A 65 -9.95 -3.52 13.29
C ILE A 65 -9.14 -2.23 13.37
N THR A 66 -8.87 -1.63 12.23
CA THR A 66 -8.12 -0.37 12.15
C THR A 66 -8.43 0.38 10.85
N HIS A 67 -8.34 1.70 10.90
CA HIS A 67 -8.33 2.58 9.73
C HIS A 67 -6.91 3.02 9.36
N GLN A 68 -5.89 2.60 10.12
CA GLN A 68 -4.48 2.93 9.92
C GLN A 68 -3.85 1.94 8.94
N MET A 69 -3.77 2.32 7.66
CA MET A 69 -3.21 1.44 6.61
C MET A 69 -1.71 1.14 6.83
N ASP A 70 -0.98 2.01 7.54
CA ASP A 70 0.40 1.75 7.96
C ASP A 70 0.51 0.53 8.89
N VAL A 71 -0.47 0.35 9.77
CA VAL A 71 -0.58 -0.84 10.61
C VAL A 71 -0.84 -2.07 9.76
N VAL A 72 -1.80 -1.98 8.83
CA VAL A 72 -2.16 -3.09 7.94
C VAL A 72 -0.95 -3.57 7.14
N LYS A 73 -0.19 -2.65 6.51
CA LYS A 73 0.98 -3.02 5.69
C LYS A 73 2.15 -3.60 6.49
N GLN A 74 2.29 -3.22 7.78
CA GLN A 74 3.41 -3.68 8.62
C GLN A 74 3.23 -5.08 9.15
N ILE A 75 2.03 -5.43 9.63
CA ILE A 75 1.85 -6.66 10.40
C ILE A 75 0.76 -7.62 9.91
N CYS A 76 -0.20 -7.16 9.09
CA CYS A 76 -1.30 -8.01 8.65
C CYS A 76 -0.90 -8.88 7.45
N ASP A 77 -1.30 -10.16 7.44
CA ASP A 77 -1.11 -11.07 6.30
C ASP A 77 -2.24 -10.91 5.27
N ARG A 78 -3.46 -10.72 5.77
CA ARG A 78 -4.67 -10.55 4.97
C ARG A 78 -5.43 -9.32 5.43
N VAL A 79 -6.21 -8.75 4.54
CA VAL A 79 -7.10 -7.62 4.81
C VAL A 79 -8.48 -7.90 4.25
N ALA A 80 -9.50 -7.47 4.99
CA ALA A 80 -10.88 -7.36 4.53
C ALA A 80 -11.31 -5.90 4.65
N VAL A 81 -11.59 -5.27 3.53
CA VAL A 81 -12.07 -3.88 3.48
C VAL A 81 -13.57 -3.87 3.65
N MET A 82 -14.04 -3.09 4.62
CA MET A 82 -15.46 -2.97 4.92
C MET A 82 -16.01 -1.59 4.53
N ASN A 83 -17.21 -1.59 3.97
CA ASN A 83 -17.97 -0.38 3.70
C ASN A 83 -19.44 -0.61 4.11
N LYS A 84 -19.99 0.25 4.95
CA LYS A 84 -21.38 0.18 5.46
C LYS A 84 -21.76 -1.22 6.00
N GLY A 85 -20.84 -1.86 6.73
CA GLY A 85 -21.07 -3.16 7.36
C GLY A 85 -20.93 -4.37 6.42
N ILE A 86 -20.51 -4.16 5.17
CA ILE A 86 -20.32 -5.21 4.17
C ILE A 86 -18.84 -5.29 3.81
N VAL A 87 -18.29 -6.49 3.70
CA VAL A 87 -16.95 -6.72 3.14
C VAL A 87 -17.03 -6.50 1.63
N VAL A 88 -16.32 -5.48 1.14
CA VAL A 88 -16.32 -5.08 -0.28
C VAL A 88 -15.12 -5.61 -1.04
N GLU A 89 -14.03 -5.91 -0.33
CA GLU A 89 -12.81 -6.50 -0.91
C GLU A 89 -12.05 -7.25 0.17
N GLU A 90 -11.44 -8.41 -0.19
CA GLU A 90 -10.56 -9.15 0.70
C GLU A 90 -9.42 -9.81 -0.07
N GLY A 91 -8.28 -9.99 0.59
CA GLY A 91 -7.13 -10.64 -0.04
C GLY A 91 -5.88 -10.63 0.84
N SER A 92 -4.75 -11.04 0.25
CA SER A 92 -3.46 -10.77 0.87
C SER A 92 -3.22 -9.24 0.87
N VAL A 93 -2.54 -8.73 1.90
CA VAL A 93 -2.25 -7.29 1.98
C VAL A 93 -1.51 -6.83 0.72
N ILE A 94 -0.53 -7.59 0.25
CA ILE A 94 0.25 -7.28 -0.95
C ILE A 94 -0.65 -7.17 -2.20
N ASP A 95 -1.58 -8.11 -2.39
CA ASP A 95 -2.45 -8.11 -3.58
C ASP A 95 -3.43 -6.95 -3.56
N VAL A 96 -4.06 -6.68 -2.41
CA VAL A 96 -5.01 -5.58 -2.24
C VAL A 96 -4.32 -4.22 -2.43
N PHE A 97 -3.09 -4.06 -1.92
CA PHE A 97 -2.31 -2.84 -2.14
C PHE A 97 -1.83 -2.69 -3.59
N ARG A 98 -1.47 -3.80 -4.23
CA ARG A 98 -0.99 -3.82 -5.60
C ARG A 98 -2.09 -3.58 -6.64
N ARG A 99 -3.31 -4.08 -6.38
CA ARG A 99 -4.44 -4.06 -7.31
C ARG A 99 -5.76 -3.85 -6.60
N PRO A 100 -5.98 -2.69 -5.97
CA PRO A 100 -7.25 -2.40 -5.32
C PRO A 100 -8.39 -2.43 -6.34
N GLN A 101 -9.45 -3.21 -6.04
CA GLN A 101 -10.55 -3.42 -6.98
C GLN A 101 -11.69 -2.43 -6.76
N THR A 102 -11.93 -2.03 -5.50
CA THR A 102 -13.06 -1.15 -5.18
C THR A 102 -12.63 0.28 -4.97
N GLU A 103 -13.51 1.23 -5.24
CA GLU A 103 -13.26 2.66 -4.99
C GLU A 103 -13.01 2.93 -3.49
N THR A 104 -13.66 2.19 -2.61
CA THR A 104 -13.42 2.27 -1.16
C THR A 104 -11.97 1.90 -0.83
N THR A 105 -11.46 0.81 -1.41
CA THR A 105 -10.08 0.37 -1.20
C THR A 105 -9.08 1.35 -1.79
N LYS A 106 -9.33 1.84 -3.01
CA LYS A 106 -8.50 2.85 -3.66
C LYS A 106 -8.40 4.11 -2.81
N ALA A 107 -9.50 4.60 -2.27
CA ALA A 107 -9.53 5.78 -1.41
C ALA A 107 -8.75 5.58 -0.09
N LEU A 108 -8.85 4.38 0.53
CA LEU A 108 -8.11 4.06 1.74
C LEU A 108 -6.59 3.97 1.51
N ILE A 109 -6.18 3.38 0.40
CA ILE A 109 -4.77 3.16 0.06
C ILE A 109 -4.17 4.42 -0.58
N GLY A 110 -4.96 5.20 -1.30
CA GLY A 110 -4.53 6.37 -2.07
C GLY A 110 -3.80 7.42 -1.25
N ASN A 111 -4.21 7.63 -0.02
CA ASN A 111 -3.56 8.56 0.91
C ASN A 111 -2.14 8.14 1.30
N ILE A 112 -1.81 6.85 1.21
CA ILE A 112 -0.51 6.30 1.64
C ILE A 112 0.40 6.01 0.45
N MET A 113 -0.19 5.61 -0.67
CA MET A 113 0.54 5.17 -1.85
C MET A 113 0.69 6.26 -2.93
N ALA A 114 0.42 7.52 -2.59
CA ALA A 114 0.51 8.65 -3.53
C ALA A 114 -0.10 8.29 -4.91
N GLN A 115 -1.35 7.81 -4.91
CA GLN A 115 -1.99 7.32 -6.14
C GLN A 115 -2.53 8.43 -7.03
N GLU A 116 -2.69 9.64 -6.52
CA GLU A 116 -3.23 10.77 -7.27
C GLU A 116 -2.18 11.86 -7.46
N LEU A 117 -2.11 12.39 -8.68
CA LEU A 117 -1.29 13.55 -8.99
C LEU A 117 -1.89 14.80 -8.32
N PRO A 118 -1.07 15.65 -7.67
CA PRO A 118 -1.55 16.93 -7.17
C PRO A 118 -2.21 17.76 -8.27
N GLY A 119 -3.28 18.49 -7.95
CA GLY A 119 -4.06 19.25 -8.93
C GLY A 119 -3.22 20.20 -9.78
N SER A 120 -2.24 20.90 -9.18
CA SER A 120 -1.30 21.77 -9.91
C SER A 120 -0.41 21.02 -10.90
N MET A 121 -0.14 19.74 -10.65
CA MET A 121 0.65 18.89 -11.53
C MET A 121 -0.21 18.37 -12.68
N LEU A 122 -1.47 18.04 -12.41
CA LEU A 122 -2.45 17.67 -13.43
C LEU A 122 -2.60 18.77 -14.50
N GLU A 123 -2.71 20.04 -14.10
CA GLU A 123 -2.80 21.16 -15.03
C GLU A 123 -1.55 21.25 -15.91
N ARG A 124 -0.35 21.15 -15.35
CA ARG A 124 0.91 21.17 -16.10
C ARG A 124 1.04 20.00 -17.09
N VAL A 125 0.63 18.80 -16.66
CA VAL A 125 0.60 17.62 -17.54
C VAL A 125 -0.34 17.86 -18.71
N ARG A 126 -1.56 18.38 -18.46
CA ARG A 126 -2.52 18.71 -19.51
C ARG A 126 -1.97 19.75 -20.49
N GLU A 127 -1.33 20.80 -20.03
CA GLU A 127 -0.67 21.80 -20.87
C GLU A 127 0.44 21.19 -21.73
N GLN A 128 1.29 20.33 -21.11
CA GLN A 128 2.39 19.67 -21.82
C GLN A 128 1.89 18.73 -22.94
N VAL A 129 0.83 17.98 -22.69
CA VAL A 129 0.30 17.02 -23.68
C VAL A 129 -0.67 17.66 -24.69
N ALA A 130 -1.14 18.88 -24.45
CA ALA A 130 -2.07 19.56 -25.36
C ALA A 130 -1.49 19.78 -26.77
N SER A 131 -0.17 19.79 -26.92
CA SER A 131 0.54 19.92 -28.19
C SER A 131 0.92 18.57 -28.83
N LEU A 132 0.69 17.44 -28.14
CA LEU A 132 1.01 16.11 -28.60
C LEU A 132 -0.22 15.44 -29.20
N ASP A 133 0.04 14.43 -30.05
CA ASP A 133 -1.04 13.56 -30.52
C ASP A 133 -1.58 12.73 -29.34
N LYS A 134 -2.86 12.92 -29.03
CA LYS A 134 -3.52 12.30 -27.88
C LYS A 134 -3.49 10.77 -27.92
N ASP A 135 -3.52 10.18 -29.11
CA ASP A 135 -3.49 8.73 -29.30
C ASP A 135 -2.10 8.13 -29.05
N SER A 136 -1.08 8.98 -29.03
CA SER A 136 0.31 8.56 -28.76
C SER A 136 0.72 8.76 -27.29
N VAL A 137 -0.07 9.46 -26.47
CA VAL A 137 0.27 9.79 -25.08
C VAL A 137 -0.34 8.76 -24.14
N HIS A 138 0.51 8.16 -23.31
CA HIS A 138 0.12 7.17 -22.31
C HIS A 138 0.58 7.58 -20.92
N ILE A 139 -0.34 7.60 -19.97
CA ILE A 139 -0.04 7.78 -18.54
C ILE A 139 -0.29 6.45 -17.84
N LEU A 140 0.77 5.89 -17.29
CA LEU A 140 0.75 4.58 -16.67
C LEU A 140 1.05 4.68 -15.19
N ARG A 141 0.26 4.01 -14.38
CA ARG A 141 0.59 3.72 -12.99
C ARG A 141 1.19 2.32 -12.91
N LEU A 142 2.39 2.24 -12.39
CA LEU A 142 3.18 1.02 -12.29
C LEU A 142 3.34 0.65 -10.82
N SER A 143 3.18 -0.64 -10.48
CA SER A 143 3.44 -1.15 -9.13
C SER A 143 4.46 -2.28 -9.19
N PHE A 144 5.45 -2.19 -8.30
CA PHE A 144 6.59 -3.10 -8.18
C PHE A 144 6.56 -3.76 -6.80
N VAL A 145 6.90 -5.03 -6.71
CA VAL A 145 6.94 -5.77 -5.43
C VAL A 145 8.20 -6.60 -5.32
N GLY A 146 8.83 -6.56 -4.14
CA GLY A 146 10.01 -7.36 -3.84
C GLY A 146 11.25 -6.92 -4.61
N SER A 147 11.94 -7.85 -5.27
CA SER A 147 13.19 -7.60 -6.00
C SER A 147 13.02 -6.64 -7.20
N GLU A 148 11.83 -6.53 -7.73
CA GLU A 148 11.56 -5.66 -8.89
C GLU A 148 11.67 -4.17 -8.55
N VAL A 149 11.52 -3.81 -7.27
CA VAL A 149 11.68 -2.41 -6.80
C VAL A 149 13.10 -1.88 -7.04
N THR A 150 14.11 -2.73 -6.98
CA THR A 150 15.53 -2.34 -7.16
C THR A 150 16.05 -2.56 -8.57
N ARG A 151 15.29 -3.18 -9.46
CA ARG A 151 15.70 -3.42 -10.85
C ARG A 151 15.46 -2.19 -11.73
N PRO A 152 16.33 -1.90 -12.68
CA PRO A 152 16.22 -0.74 -13.57
C PRO A 152 15.24 -0.95 -14.73
N VAL A 153 14.05 -1.57 -14.44
CA VAL A 153 13.08 -1.99 -15.46
C VAL A 153 12.64 -0.81 -16.36
N ILE A 154 12.43 0.38 -15.79
CA ILE A 154 12.02 1.56 -16.57
C ILE A 154 13.12 2.06 -17.48
N SER A 155 14.37 2.12 -16.97
CA SER A 155 15.52 2.54 -17.78
C SER A 155 15.85 1.53 -18.88
N GLU A 156 15.65 0.25 -18.62
CA GLU A 156 15.80 -0.80 -19.64
C GLU A 156 14.72 -0.67 -20.71
N ALA A 157 13.45 -0.49 -20.32
CA ALA A 157 12.35 -0.28 -21.25
C ALA A 157 12.55 0.97 -22.12
N SER A 158 12.94 2.11 -21.52
CA SER A 158 13.22 3.36 -22.24
C SER A 158 14.26 3.16 -23.34
N ARG A 159 15.37 2.48 -23.02
CA ARG A 159 16.43 2.17 -24.03
C ARG A 159 16.00 1.15 -25.07
N MET A 160 15.28 0.09 -24.66
CA MET A 160 14.88 -1.00 -25.54
C MET A 160 13.88 -0.53 -26.59
N PHE A 161 12.92 0.27 -26.20
CA PHE A 161 11.86 0.75 -27.08
C PHE A 161 12.13 2.15 -27.64
N ASN A 162 13.27 2.76 -27.30
CA ASN A 162 13.66 4.12 -27.69
C ASN A 162 12.53 5.14 -27.40
N ILE A 163 12.01 5.09 -26.17
CA ILE A 163 10.96 5.99 -25.68
C ILE A 163 11.46 6.86 -24.55
N ASP A 164 10.97 8.08 -24.48
CA ASP A 164 11.18 8.95 -23.34
C ASP A 164 10.13 8.63 -22.26
N VAL A 165 10.60 8.57 -21.01
CA VAL A 165 9.77 8.32 -19.85
C VAL A 165 9.91 9.48 -18.86
N ASN A 166 8.83 10.21 -18.66
CA ASN A 166 8.74 11.23 -17.62
C ASN A 166 8.08 10.64 -16.37
N ILE A 167 8.77 10.71 -15.22
CA ILE A 167 8.23 10.28 -13.93
C ILE A 167 7.44 11.44 -13.34
N LEU A 168 6.14 11.28 -13.24
CA LEU A 168 5.22 12.27 -12.68
C LEU A 168 5.12 12.15 -11.16
N LEU A 169 5.15 10.92 -10.65
CA LEU A 169 5.03 10.62 -9.22
C LEU A 169 5.75 9.31 -8.93
N GLY A 170 6.39 9.21 -7.78
CA GLY A 170 7.06 7.97 -7.37
C GLY A 170 7.16 7.85 -5.86
N GLN A 171 6.94 6.65 -5.37
CA GLN A 171 7.09 6.30 -3.97
C GLN A 171 7.65 4.89 -3.84
N VAL A 172 8.52 4.70 -2.86
CA VAL A 172 9.00 3.37 -2.43
C VAL A 172 8.68 3.22 -0.96
N ASP A 173 8.11 2.09 -0.60
CA ASP A 173 7.68 1.75 0.75
C ASP A 173 7.95 0.27 1.01
N GLU A 174 7.55 -0.20 2.17
CA GLU A 174 7.68 -1.60 2.57
C GLU A 174 6.31 -2.15 3.02
N VAL A 175 5.93 -3.31 2.49
CA VAL A 175 4.73 -4.05 2.87
C VAL A 175 5.15 -5.45 3.32
N GLN A 176 4.93 -5.80 4.58
CA GLN A 176 5.32 -7.09 5.16
C GLN A 176 6.82 -7.41 5.02
N GLY A 177 7.70 -6.43 5.14
CA GLY A 177 9.15 -6.62 4.96
C GLY A 177 9.57 -6.81 3.50
N LYS A 178 8.70 -6.57 2.54
CA LYS A 178 9.01 -6.59 1.10
C LYS A 178 8.93 -5.19 0.53
N GLY A 179 9.92 -4.80 -0.26
CA GLY A 179 9.88 -3.54 -0.98
C GLY A 179 8.61 -3.46 -1.84
N PHE A 180 7.95 -2.32 -1.79
CA PHE A 180 6.79 -1.98 -2.61
C PHE A 180 7.01 -0.60 -3.22
N GLY A 181 6.97 -0.51 -4.55
CA GLY A 181 7.16 0.74 -5.28
C GLY A 181 5.98 1.06 -6.16
N THR A 182 5.63 2.32 -6.24
CA THR A 182 4.67 2.85 -7.23
C THR A 182 5.32 3.98 -8.01
N LEU A 183 5.09 3.98 -9.33
CA LEU A 183 5.48 5.07 -10.22
C LEU A 183 4.29 5.44 -11.11
N THR A 184 4.02 6.73 -11.24
CA THR A 184 3.18 7.24 -12.32
C THR A 184 4.09 7.87 -13.35
N ILE A 185 4.05 7.35 -14.56
CA ILE A 185 4.88 7.80 -15.68
C ILE A 185 4.03 8.30 -16.82
N LEU A 186 4.59 9.23 -17.58
CA LEU A 186 4.08 9.67 -18.88
C LEU A 186 5.10 9.27 -19.94
N THR A 187 4.60 8.68 -21.01
CA THR A 187 5.40 8.38 -22.23
C THR A 187 4.58 8.66 -23.48
N SER A 188 5.27 8.87 -24.59
CA SER A 188 4.64 9.04 -25.89
C SER A 188 5.24 8.03 -26.86
N CYS A 189 4.39 7.18 -27.45
CA CYS A 189 4.79 6.20 -28.43
C CYS A 189 3.59 5.74 -29.28
N ASN A 190 3.88 5.10 -30.41
CA ASN A 190 2.81 4.51 -31.22
C ASN A 190 2.22 3.25 -30.59
N THR A 191 1.07 2.81 -31.06
CA THR A 191 0.30 1.66 -30.54
C THR A 191 1.11 0.36 -30.49
N ASP A 192 1.95 0.10 -31.51
CA ASP A 192 2.75 -1.14 -31.56
C ASP A 192 3.82 -1.13 -30.47
N THR A 193 4.55 -0.03 -30.34
CA THR A 193 5.54 0.16 -29.29
C THR A 193 4.91 0.11 -27.89
N PHE A 194 3.73 0.71 -27.75
CA PHE A 194 2.99 0.67 -26.49
C PHE A 194 2.59 -0.76 -26.09
N SER A 195 2.10 -1.54 -27.05
CA SER A 195 1.76 -2.97 -26.82
C SER A 195 2.98 -3.78 -26.36
N GLN A 196 4.14 -3.58 -27.00
CA GLN A 196 5.39 -4.24 -26.62
C GLN A 196 5.89 -3.79 -25.24
N LEU A 197 5.75 -2.50 -24.90
CA LEU A 197 6.07 -1.98 -23.57
C LEU A 197 5.21 -2.65 -22.48
N LEU A 198 3.91 -2.77 -22.70
CA LEU A 198 3.01 -3.43 -21.76
C LEU A 198 3.39 -4.91 -21.55
N GLU A 199 3.72 -5.61 -22.62
CA GLU A 199 4.16 -7.01 -22.54
C GLU A 199 5.48 -7.14 -21.77
N TYR A 200 6.45 -6.27 -22.06
CA TYR A 200 7.72 -6.22 -21.36
C TYR A 200 7.53 -5.99 -19.85
N LEU A 201 6.72 -5.00 -19.46
CA LEU A 201 6.46 -4.70 -18.06
C LEU A 201 5.79 -5.88 -17.34
N ARG A 202 4.80 -6.52 -17.98
CA ARG A 202 4.14 -7.72 -17.42
C ARG A 202 5.09 -8.89 -17.23
N LYS A 203 5.99 -9.12 -18.20
CA LYS A 203 7.03 -10.17 -18.12
C LYS A 203 7.98 -9.94 -16.94
N HIS A 204 8.17 -8.70 -16.53
CA HIS A 204 8.99 -8.33 -15.38
C HIS A 204 8.16 -8.16 -14.08
N ASN A 205 6.97 -8.78 -14.01
CA ASN A 205 6.08 -8.74 -12.86
C ASN A 205 5.68 -7.32 -12.39
N VAL A 206 5.76 -6.33 -13.27
CA VAL A 206 5.24 -4.98 -13.01
C VAL A 206 3.75 -4.97 -13.26
N THR A 207 2.97 -4.52 -12.27
CA THR A 207 1.54 -4.27 -12.48
C THR A 207 1.38 -2.93 -13.17
N VAL A 208 0.60 -2.91 -14.24
CA VAL A 208 0.36 -1.71 -15.04
C VAL A 208 -1.13 -1.39 -15.03
N GLU A 209 -1.45 -0.16 -14.71
CA GLU A 209 -2.78 0.44 -14.85
C GLU A 209 -2.64 1.67 -15.76
N GLU A 210 -3.38 1.71 -16.84
CA GLU A 210 -3.43 2.90 -17.69
C GLU A 210 -4.43 3.90 -17.12
N VAL A 211 -3.97 5.09 -16.82
CA VAL A 211 -4.76 6.16 -16.19
C VAL A 211 -4.90 7.41 -17.06
N THR A 212 -4.56 7.31 -18.33
CA THR A 212 -4.60 8.41 -19.31
C THR A 212 -5.95 9.12 -19.30
N SER A 213 -7.06 8.37 -19.38
CA SER A 213 -8.42 8.91 -19.40
C SER A 213 -8.89 9.56 -18.09
N HIS A 214 -8.20 9.30 -16.99
CA HIS A 214 -8.51 9.90 -15.68
C HIS A 214 -7.73 11.20 -15.46
N VAL A 215 -6.63 11.39 -16.19
CA VAL A 215 -5.71 12.52 -16.05
C VAL A 215 -5.98 13.58 -17.12
N LEU A 216 -6.26 13.17 -18.34
CA LEU A 216 -6.53 14.03 -19.51
C LEU A 216 -8.03 14.19 -19.75
#